data_55debf90263f801ba38cef433352341e
#
_entry.id   55debf90263f801ba38cef433352341e
#
_cell.length_a   1.000
_cell.length_b   1.000
_cell.length_c   1.000
_cell.angle_alpha   90.00
_cell.angle_beta   90.00
_cell.angle_gamma   90.00
#
_symmetry.space_group_name_H-M   'P 1'
#
loop_
_entity.id
_entity.type
_entity.pdbx_description
1 polymer ?
#
loop_
_entity_poly.entity_id
_entity_poly.type
_entity_poly.pdbx_seq_one_letter_code
_entity_poly.pdbx_strand_id
1 'polypeptide(L)'
;MKAMCEHMEPVRDTLMIDNTPIDSLDFASPVVGLGSKMGLDATIKWDAEKASDPELTSASQTAITDEQLQQLRQAFPEIVDIALPESAGADRFMVVSMKKTHAMQSKAVLNGVWEFLKQYTDAKFVILCDDDVNVHDWNDIIWAITTRMDPNRDTVKIEAKEGRSSKLGLDATNKFEGEVQREWGIPIKKDSQLVAQVDAKWSKLGIL
;
A
#
# COMPACT_ATOMS: atom_id res chain seq x y z
N MET A 1 8.98 -8.05 0.50
CA MET A 1 8.31 -7.87 -0.80
C MET A 1 8.60 -8.98 -1.80
N LYS A 2 9.86 -9.30 -2.12
CA LYS A 2 10.18 -10.37 -3.07
C LYS A 2 9.40 -11.65 -2.76
N ALA A 3 9.47 -12.16 -1.51
CA ALA A 3 8.71 -13.34 -1.09
C ALA A 3 7.18 -13.20 -1.28
N MET A 4 6.63 -12.02 -1.02
CA MET A 4 5.19 -11.77 -1.28
C MET A 4 4.88 -11.90 -2.78
N CYS A 5 5.67 -11.31 -3.64
CA CYS A 5 5.44 -11.37 -5.08
C CYS A 5 5.62 -12.77 -5.65
N GLU A 6 6.56 -13.55 -5.11
CA GLU A 6 6.90 -14.89 -5.59
C GLU A 6 5.96 -15.98 -5.05
N HIS A 7 5.54 -15.88 -3.78
CA HIS A 7 4.89 -16.99 -3.07
C HIS A 7 3.44 -16.74 -2.69
N MET A 8 2.98 -15.48 -2.62
CA MET A 8 1.58 -15.19 -2.27
C MET A 8 0.65 -15.22 -3.47
N GLU A 9 -0.49 -15.85 -3.27
CA GLU A 9 -1.72 -15.51 -3.99
C GLU A 9 -2.53 -14.60 -3.06
N PRO A 10 -2.64 -13.28 -3.37
CA PRO A 10 -3.02 -12.25 -2.38
C PRO A 10 -4.28 -12.53 -1.58
N VAL A 11 -5.35 -13.03 -2.22
CA VAL A 11 -6.62 -13.29 -1.49
C VAL A 11 -6.52 -14.55 -0.64
N ARG A 12 -5.96 -15.65 -1.17
CA ARG A 12 -5.78 -16.91 -0.45
C ARG A 12 -4.91 -16.74 0.80
N ASP A 13 -3.80 -16.02 0.65
CA ASP A 13 -2.75 -15.93 1.66
C ASP A 13 -2.88 -14.72 2.60
N THR A 14 -4.05 -14.07 2.60
CA THR A 14 -4.36 -12.95 3.50
C THR A 14 -5.42 -13.35 4.52
N LEU A 15 -5.00 -13.50 5.78
CA LEU A 15 -5.90 -13.69 6.91
C LEU A 15 -6.37 -12.32 7.43
N MET A 16 -7.67 -12.16 7.62
CA MET A 16 -8.27 -10.99 8.27
C MET A 16 -8.94 -11.40 9.57
N ILE A 17 -8.70 -10.64 10.64
CA ILE A 17 -9.31 -10.85 11.96
C ILE A 17 -9.96 -9.53 12.38
N ASP A 18 -11.28 -9.53 12.40
CA ASP A 18 -12.07 -8.36 12.74
C ASP A 18 -12.35 -8.25 14.24
N ASN A 19 -12.73 -7.06 14.67
CA ASN A 19 -13.19 -6.78 16.04
C ASN A 19 -12.22 -7.27 17.12
N THR A 20 -10.92 -7.03 16.91
CA THR A 20 -9.89 -7.38 17.87
C THR A 20 -9.64 -6.21 18.84
N PRO A 21 -9.38 -6.47 20.12
CA PRO A 21 -8.86 -5.46 21.02
C PRO A 21 -7.50 -4.95 20.51
N ILE A 22 -7.35 -3.65 20.51
CA ILE A 22 -6.11 -2.96 20.12
C ILE A 22 -5.75 -1.89 21.14
N ASP A 23 -4.54 -1.36 21.06
CA ASP A 23 -4.11 -0.26 21.92
C ASP A 23 -4.95 1.00 21.65
N SER A 24 -5.28 1.75 22.70
CA SER A 24 -6.01 3.02 22.59
C SER A 24 -5.21 4.10 21.81
N LEU A 25 -3.88 3.92 21.71
CA LEU A 25 -2.99 4.77 20.93
C LEU A 25 -2.99 4.40 19.42
N ASP A 26 -3.58 3.27 19.04
CA ASP A 26 -3.78 2.95 17.63
C ASP A 26 -4.78 3.93 17.01
N PHE A 27 -4.22 4.88 16.30
CA PHE A 27 -4.98 5.99 15.74
C PHE A 27 -5.78 5.59 14.48
N ALA A 28 -5.30 4.56 13.76
CA ALA A 28 -5.92 4.10 12.52
C ALA A 28 -7.24 3.36 12.74
N SER A 29 -7.48 2.86 13.95
CA SER A 29 -8.68 2.08 14.26
C SER A 29 -9.98 2.86 14.01
N PRO A 30 -11.05 2.19 13.54
CA PRO A 30 -12.35 2.82 13.33
C PRO A 30 -13.00 3.28 14.64
N VAL A 31 -12.73 2.56 15.73
CA VAL A 31 -13.25 2.85 17.09
C VAL A 31 -12.10 2.70 18.08
N VAL A 32 -12.06 3.55 19.10
CA VAL A 32 -11.01 3.50 20.14
C VAL A 32 -10.99 2.14 20.84
N GLY A 33 -9.84 1.48 20.84
CA GLY A 33 -9.61 0.19 21.48
C GLY A 33 -10.17 -1.02 20.71
N LEU A 34 -10.75 -0.82 19.53
CA LEU A 34 -11.28 -1.90 18.71
C LEU A 34 -10.92 -1.68 17.23
N GLY A 35 -10.24 -2.63 16.64
CA GLY A 35 -9.82 -2.59 15.24
C GLY A 35 -9.76 -3.97 14.62
N SER A 36 -8.98 -4.10 13.56
CA SER A 36 -8.75 -5.36 12.87
C SER A 36 -7.25 -5.68 12.78
N LYS A 37 -6.94 -6.94 12.45
CA LYS A 37 -5.57 -7.41 12.23
C LYS A 37 -5.51 -8.16 10.92
N MET A 38 -4.35 -8.06 10.26
CA MET A 38 -4.08 -8.76 9.01
C MET A 38 -2.81 -9.60 9.14
N GLY A 39 -2.88 -10.84 8.71
CA GLY A 39 -1.74 -11.71 8.50
C GLY A 39 -1.50 -11.93 7.01
N LEU A 40 -0.24 -11.85 6.58
CA LEU A 40 0.17 -12.11 5.20
C LEU A 40 1.12 -13.30 5.19
N ASP A 41 0.72 -14.40 4.56
CA ASP A 41 1.55 -15.60 4.45
C ASP A 41 2.37 -15.57 3.15
N ALA A 42 3.62 -15.14 3.25
CA ALA A 42 4.58 -15.12 2.16
C ALA A 42 5.56 -16.31 2.20
N THR A 43 5.22 -17.40 2.88
CA THR A 43 6.02 -18.64 2.88
C THR A 43 5.93 -19.37 1.54
N ILE A 44 6.90 -20.25 1.28
CA ILE A 44 6.86 -21.12 0.10
C ILE A 44 5.68 -22.09 0.25
N LYS A 45 4.84 -22.16 -0.76
CA LYS A 45 3.63 -23.00 -0.77
C LYS A 45 3.92 -24.40 -1.27
N TRP A 46 3.21 -25.37 -0.70
CA TRP A 46 3.20 -26.76 -1.16
C TRP A 46 2.34 -26.88 -2.43
N ASP A 47 2.56 -27.91 -3.22
CA ASP A 47 1.81 -28.09 -4.48
C ASP A 47 0.30 -28.19 -4.27
N ALA A 48 -0.14 -28.78 -3.16
CA ALA A 48 -1.56 -28.85 -2.81
C ALA A 48 -2.18 -27.46 -2.54
N GLU A 49 -1.40 -26.52 -1.99
CA GLU A 49 -1.86 -25.15 -1.74
C GLU A 49 -1.93 -24.34 -3.03
N LYS A 50 -1.07 -24.64 -4.00
CA LYS A 50 -1.03 -23.98 -5.32
C LYS A 50 -2.07 -24.52 -6.30
N ALA A 51 -2.74 -25.62 -5.99
CA ALA A 51 -3.67 -26.27 -6.91
C ALA A 51 -4.80 -25.37 -7.40
N SER A 52 -5.12 -24.30 -6.66
CA SER A 52 -6.11 -23.29 -7.01
C SER A 52 -5.51 -21.99 -7.59
N ASP A 53 -4.18 -21.91 -7.74
CA ASP A 53 -3.54 -20.71 -8.28
C ASP A 53 -3.89 -20.55 -9.77
N PRO A 54 -4.12 -19.33 -10.26
CA PRO A 54 -4.42 -19.13 -11.66
C PRO A 54 -3.19 -19.40 -12.53
N GLU A 55 -3.39 -20.04 -13.68
CA GLU A 55 -2.36 -20.11 -14.71
C GLU A 55 -2.17 -18.72 -15.33
N LEU A 56 -1.00 -18.11 -15.11
CA LEU A 56 -0.70 -16.75 -15.57
C LEU A 56 -0.39 -16.74 -17.07
N THR A 57 -0.95 -15.78 -17.78
CA THR A 57 -0.60 -15.53 -19.18
C THR A 57 0.76 -14.84 -19.29
N SER A 58 1.44 -14.95 -20.44
CA SER A 58 2.69 -14.26 -20.70
C SER A 58 2.55 -12.72 -20.62
N ALA A 59 1.39 -12.18 -21.04
CA ALA A 59 1.09 -10.75 -20.92
C ALA A 59 1.05 -10.27 -19.46
N SER A 60 0.63 -11.14 -18.53
CA SER A 60 0.58 -10.80 -17.09
C SER A 60 1.98 -10.74 -16.43
N GLN A 61 3.03 -11.11 -17.14
CA GLN A 61 4.42 -11.13 -16.64
C GLN A 61 5.30 -10.02 -17.24
N THR A 62 4.70 -9.11 -18.00
CA THR A 62 5.43 -8.00 -18.62
C THR A 62 5.64 -6.86 -17.62
N ALA A 63 6.85 -6.30 -17.59
CA ALA A 63 7.15 -5.10 -16.82
C ALA A 63 6.45 -3.87 -17.43
N ILE A 64 6.04 -2.95 -16.57
CA ILE A 64 5.46 -1.67 -17.00
C ILE A 64 6.58 -0.71 -17.43
N THR A 65 6.35 0.07 -18.48
CA THR A 65 7.30 1.05 -18.99
C THR A 65 7.08 2.43 -18.38
N ASP A 66 8.10 3.29 -18.42
CA ASP A 66 7.99 4.69 -17.98
C ASP A 66 6.90 5.46 -18.73
N GLU A 67 6.71 5.17 -20.02
CA GLU A 67 5.64 5.77 -20.82
C GLU A 67 4.25 5.38 -20.29
N GLN A 68 4.07 4.11 -19.93
CA GLN A 68 2.83 3.62 -19.34
C GLN A 68 2.58 4.22 -17.95
N LEU A 69 3.64 4.42 -17.15
CA LEU A 69 3.53 5.14 -15.88
C LEU A 69 3.13 6.61 -16.07
N GLN A 70 3.63 7.27 -17.10
CA GLN A 70 3.19 8.63 -17.45
C GLN A 70 1.73 8.65 -17.89
N GLN A 71 1.28 7.67 -18.68
CA GLN A 71 -0.13 7.54 -19.05
C GLN A 71 -1.02 7.30 -17.82
N LEU A 72 -0.56 6.50 -16.86
CA LEU A 72 -1.27 6.29 -15.59
C LEU A 72 -1.43 7.61 -14.82
N ARG A 73 -0.36 8.41 -14.71
CA ARG A 73 -0.43 9.75 -14.07
C ARG A 73 -1.35 10.72 -14.82
N GLN A 74 -1.43 10.64 -16.13
CA GLN A 74 -2.37 11.45 -16.93
C GLN A 74 -3.82 11.02 -16.72
N ALA A 75 -4.07 9.72 -16.57
CA ALA A 75 -5.40 9.18 -16.32
C ALA A 75 -5.90 9.48 -14.89
N PHE A 76 -4.98 9.61 -13.92
CA PHE A 76 -5.25 9.89 -12.50
C PHE A 76 -4.42 11.09 -12.04
N PRO A 77 -4.88 12.32 -12.30
CA PRO A 77 -4.12 13.56 -11.98
C PRO A 77 -3.83 13.75 -10.48
N GLU A 78 -4.58 13.09 -9.61
CA GLU A 78 -4.33 13.05 -8.17
C GLU A 78 -3.07 12.25 -7.77
N ILE A 79 -2.55 11.39 -8.63
CA ILE A 79 -1.31 10.65 -8.38
C ILE A 79 -0.13 11.62 -8.47
N VAL A 80 0.63 11.68 -7.37
CA VAL A 80 1.81 12.55 -7.23
C VAL A 80 3.08 11.81 -7.62
N ASP A 81 3.26 10.59 -7.08
CA ASP A 81 4.44 9.78 -7.37
C ASP A 81 4.14 8.28 -7.36
N ILE A 82 5.00 7.51 -8.04
CA ILE A 82 4.87 6.06 -8.18
C ILE A 82 6.24 5.44 -7.98
N ALA A 83 6.32 4.42 -7.12
CA ALA A 83 7.50 3.59 -6.94
C ALA A 83 7.20 2.14 -7.31
N LEU A 84 8.11 1.55 -8.09
CA LEU A 84 8.16 0.13 -8.41
C LEU A 84 9.40 -0.46 -7.74
N PRO A 85 9.26 -1.18 -6.62
CA PRO A 85 10.40 -1.73 -5.92
C PRO A 85 11.14 -2.77 -6.78
N GLU A 86 12.42 -2.56 -7.07
CA GLU A 86 13.26 -3.46 -7.90
C GLU A 86 13.25 -4.92 -7.40
N SER A 87 13.13 -5.12 -6.09
CA SER A 87 13.07 -6.45 -5.48
C SER A 87 11.77 -7.20 -5.76
N ALA A 88 10.75 -6.53 -6.33
CA ALA A 88 9.43 -7.13 -6.52
C ALA A 88 9.32 -7.99 -7.78
N GLY A 89 10.22 -7.85 -8.74
CA GLY A 89 10.24 -8.59 -10.01
C GLY A 89 8.97 -8.41 -10.84
N ALA A 90 9.10 -8.13 -12.13
CA ALA A 90 8.00 -7.95 -13.07
C ALA A 90 6.86 -7.06 -12.55
N ASP A 91 7.19 -6.00 -11.81
CA ASP A 91 6.29 -4.93 -11.33
C ASP A 91 5.02 -5.42 -10.60
N ARG A 92 5.16 -6.55 -9.89
CA ARG A 92 4.04 -7.12 -9.14
C ARG A 92 3.68 -6.37 -7.87
N PHE A 93 4.46 -5.36 -7.54
CA PHE A 93 4.28 -4.49 -6.37
C PHE A 93 4.43 -3.03 -6.78
N MET A 94 3.45 -2.21 -6.47
CA MET A 94 3.47 -0.79 -6.75
C MET A 94 3.13 0.00 -5.50
N VAL A 95 3.84 1.09 -5.25
CA VAL A 95 3.50 2.07 -4.22
C VAL A 95 3.19 3.39 -4.92
N VAL A 96 2.08 3.99 -4.56
CA VAL A 96 1.57 5.21 -5.19
C VAL A 96 1.30 6.25 -4.10
N SER A 97 1.82 7.45 -4.24
CA SER A 97 1.35 8.60 -3.46
C SER A 97 0.33 9.40 -4.26
N MET A 98 -0.69 9.86 -3.56
CA MET A 98 -1.76 10.66 -4.14
C MET A 98 -2.15 11.84 -3.27
N LYS A 99 -2.64 12.89 -3.88
CA LYS A 99 -3.28 13.99 -3.17
C LYS A 99 -4.76 13.68 -3.01
N LYS A 100 -5.11 13.06 -1.88
CA LYS A 100 -6.50 12.76 -1.55
C LYS A 100 -7.23 14.04 -1.14
N THR A 101 -8.44 14.25 -1.64
CA THR A 101 -9.24 15.47 -1.43
C THR A 101 -10.63 15.19 -0.83
N HIS A 102 -11.10 13.96 -0.84
CA HIS A 102 -12.40 13.58 -0.29
C HIS A 102 -12.45 12.10 0.10
N ALA A 103 -13.45 11.75 0.89
CA ALA A 103 -13.70 10.38 1.34
C ALA A 103 -13.85 9.41 0.16
N MET A 104 -13.40 8.17 0.33
CA MET A 104 -13.49 7.06 -0.63
C MET A 104 -12.71 7.24 -1.94
N GLN A 105 -12.04 8.38 -2.17
CA GLN A 105 -11.26 8.61 -3.38
C GLN A 105 -10.13 7.59 -3.55
N SER A 106 -9.45 7.22 -2.47
CA SER A 106 -8.40 6.20 -2.48
C SER A 106 -8.87 4.86 -3.03
N LYS A 107 -10.05 4.39 -2.65
CA LYS A 107 -10.61 3.13 -3.17
C LYS A 107 -10.94 3.22 -4.66
N ALA A 108 -11.41 4.37 -5.13
CA ALA A 108 -11.66 4.59 -6.55
C ALA A 108 -10.34 4.58 -7.34
N VAL A 109 -9.30 5.24 -6.82
CA VAL A 109 -7.96 5.25 -7.44
C VAL A 109 -7.34 3.85 -7.46
N LEU A 110 -7.41 3.08 -6.36
CA LEU A 110 -6.93 1.70 -6.32
C LEU A 110 -7.55 0.84 -7.44
N ASN A 111 -8.87 0.87 -7.54
CA ASN A 111 -9.56 0.11 -8.59
C ASN A 111 -9.19 0.62 -9.99
N GLY A 112 -9.11 1.93 -10.18
CA GLY A 112 -8.74 2.53 -11.45
C GLY A 112 -7.31 2.21 -11.87
N VAL A 113 -6.36 2.20 -10.93
CA VAL A 113 -4.96 1.79 -11.18
C VAL A 113 -4.92 0.35 -11.69
N TRP A 114 -5.63 -0.60 -11.07
CA TRP A 114 -5.66 -1.98 -11.55
C TRP A 114 -6.37 -2.14 -12.89
N GLU A 115 -7.46 -1.41 -13.13
CA GLU A 115 -8.13 -1.40 -14.43
C GLU A 115 -7.21 -0.89 -15.56
N PHE A 116 -6.37 0.11 -15.24
CA PHE A 116 -5.35 0.59 -16.17
C PHE A 116 -4.24 -0.46 -16.37
N LEU A 117 -3.70 -1.00 -15.26
CA LEU A 117 -2.56 -1.91 -15.30
C LEU A 117 -2.88 -3.25 -15.95
N LYS A 118 -4.11 -3.72 -15.89
CA LYS A 118 -4.50 -5.02 -16.47
C LYS A 118 -4.16 -5.18 -17.96
N GLN A 119 -3.93 -4.08 -18.67
CA GLN A 119 -3.56 -4.09 -20.08
C GLN A 119 -2.06 -4.41 -20.28
N TYR A 120 -1.24 -4.22 -19.25
CA TYR A 120 0.22 -4.23 -19.35
C TYR A 120 0.86 -5.26 -18.42
N THR A 121 0.43 -5.33 -17.18
CA THR A 121 1.06 -6.18 -16.15
C THR A 121 0.03 -6.77 -15.20
N ASP A 122 0.47 -7.71 -14.38
CA ASP A 122 -0.32 -8.32 -13.31
C ASP A 122 0.17 -7.86 -11.94
N ALA A 123 0.04 -6.57 -11.64
CA ALA A 123 0.37 -6.02 -10.33
C ALA A 123 -0.50 -6.67 -9.24
N LYS A 124 0.11 -7.48 -8.38
CA LYS A 124 -0.58 -8.19 -7.28
C LYS A 124 -0.91 -7.26 -6.11
N PHE A 125 0.02 -6.34 -5.82
CA PHE A 125 -0.03 -5.49 -4.64
C PHE A 125 0.06 -4.03 -5.04
N VAL A 126 -0.85 -3.21 -4.52
CA VAL A 126 -0.79 -1.75 -4.66
C VAL A 126 -1.00 -1.13 -3.29
N ILE A 127 -0.06 -0.29 -2.86
CA ILE A 127 -0.20 0.53 -1.66
C ILE A 127 -0.46 1.97 -2.09
N LEU A 128 -1.50 2.58 -1.56
CA LEU A 128 -1.74 4.02 -1.68
C LEU A 128 -1.33 4.73 -0.40
N CYS A 129 -0.55 5.81 -0.55
CA CYS A 129 -0.18 6.74 0.50
C CYS A 129 -0.61 8.17 0.13
N ASP A 130 -0.60 9.10 1.08
CA ASP A 130 -0.75 10.52 0.77
C ASP A 130 0.53 11.12 0.18
N ASP A 131 0.40 12.34 -0.35
CA ASP A 131 1.49 13.11 -0.96
C ASP A 131 2.57 13.59 0.04
N ASP A 132 2.39 13.34 1.34
CA ASP A 132 3.38 13.60 2.38
C ASP A 132 4.29 12.42 2.68
N VAL A 133 4.07 11.26 2.05
CA VAL A 133 4.85 10.04 2.21
C VAL A 133 5.82 9.88 1.05
N ASN A 134 7.10 9.65 1.37
CA ASN A 134 8.10 9.30 0.35
C ASN A 134 7.94 7.83 -0.06
N VAL A 135 7.35 7.58 -1.23
CA VAL A 135 7.10 6.22 -1.75
C VAL A 135 8.37 5.45 -2.14
N HIS A 136 9.54 6.11 -2.12
CA HIS A 136 10.84 5.49 -2.34
C HIS A 136 11.56 5.15 -1.02
N ASP A 137 10.98 5.51 0.15
CA ASP A 137 11.49 5.15 1.48
C ASP A 137 10.55 4.18 2.19
N TRP A 138 11.04 2.97 2.42
CA TRP A 138 10.25 1.93 3.12
C TRP A 138 9.93 2.26 4.56
N ASN A 139 10.72 3.08 5.24
CA ASN A 139 10.40 3.50 6.59
C ASN A 139 9.16 4.40 6.59
N ASP A 140 9.06 5.31 5.62
CA ASP A 140 7.88 6.16 5.45
C ASP A 140 6.64 5.36 5.05
N ILE A 141 6.80 4.41 4.12
CA ILE A 141 5.69 3.56 3.66
C ILE A 141 5.15 2.71 4.82
N ILE A 142 6.04 2.03 5.57
CA ILE A 142 5.64 1.20 6.72
C ILE A 142 5.02 2.07 7.80
N TRP A 143 5.58 3.26 8.07
CA TRP A 143 4.97 4.20 8.99
C TRP A 143 3.53 4.56 8.56
N ALA A 144 3.30 4.89 7.29
CA ALA A 144 1.97 5.21 6.80
C ALA A 144 1.00 4.02 6.96
N ILE A 145 1.41 2.80 6.61
CA ILE A 145 0.61 1.59 6.76
C ILE A 145 0.24 1.38 8.23
N THR A 146 1.21 1.48 9.13
CA THR A 146 0.99 1.15 10.55
C THR A 146 0.24 2.24 11.33
N THR A 147 0.21 3.47 10.82
CA THR A 147 -0.43 4.60 11.52
C THR A 147 -1.72 5.09 10.90
N ARG A 148 -2.02 4.74 9.64
CA ARG A 148 -3.18 5.26 8.90
C ARG A 148 -4.17 4.19 8.45
N MET A 149 -3.79 2.91 8.52
CA MET A 149 -4.58 1.83 7.97
C MET A 149 -5.18 0.93 9.06
N ASP A 150 -6.49 0.76 9.04
CA ASP A 150 -7.14 -0.38 9.67
C ASP A 150 -7.36 -1.48 8.61
N PRO A 151 -6.85 -2.70 8.81
CA PRO A 151 -6.87 -3.74 7.79
C PRO A 151 -8.25 -4.02 7.18
N ASN A 152 -9.31 -4.09 7.98
CA ASN A 152 -10.64 -4.41 7.47
C ASN A 152 -11.24 -3.24 6.66
N ARG A 153 -11.08 -2.01 7.16
CA ARG A 153 -11.60 -0.82 6.49
C ARG A 153 -10.85 -0.51 5.19
N ASP A 154 -9.53 -0.66 5.21
CA ASP A 154 -8.62 -0.05 4.23
C ASP A 154 -7.97 -1.06 3.27
N THR A 155 -8.39 -2.31 3.31
CA THR A 155 -7.94 -3.33 2.36
C THR A 155 -8.95 -3.50 1.23
N VAL A 156 -8.46 -3.52 -0.01
CA VAL A 156 -9.24 -3.89 -1.19
C VAL A 156 -8.72 -5.21 -1.71
N LYS A 157 -9.61 -6.20 -1.85
CA LYS A 157 -9.30 -7.53 -2.41
C LYS A 157 -10.05 -7.71 -3.72
N ILE A 158 -9.36 -8.23 -4.72
CA ILE A 158 -9.96 -8.62 -6.01
C ILE A 158 -9.59 -10.07 -6.26
N GLU A 159 -10.60 -10.92 -6.46
CA GLU A 159 -10.43 -12.34 -6.73
C GLU A 159 -9.62 -12.60 -8.02
N ALA A 160 -8.91 -13.71 -8.02
CA ALA A 160 -8.21 -14.19 -9.21
C ALA A 160 -9.19 -14.41 -10.37
N LYS A 161 -8.72 -14.13 -11.57
CA LYS A 161 -9.45 -14.43 -12.81
C LYS A 161 -8.55 -15.22 -13.74
N GLU A 162 -9.14 -15.84 -14.76
CA GLU A 162 -8.39 -16.57 -15.76
C GLU A 162 -7.20 -15.74 -16.29
N GLY A 163 -6.01 -16.29 -16.20
CA GLY A 163 -4.76 -15.66 -16.64
C GLY A 163 -4.18 -14.58 -15.72
N ARG A 164 -4.77 -14.32 -14.53
CA ARG A 164 -4.35 -13.27 -13.60
C ARG A 164 -4.46 -13.66 -12.14
N SER A 165 -3.48 -13.25 -11.36
CA SER A 165 -3.50 -13.36 -9.89
C SER A 165 -4.62 -12.53 -9.27
N SER A 166 -5.02 -12.90 -8.06
CA SER A 166 -5.80 -12.02 -7.19
C SER A 166 -5.02 -10.77 -6.80
N LYS A 167 -5.68 -9.77 -6.26
CA LYS A 167 -5.10 -8.46 -5.94
C LYS A 167 -5.34 -8.11 -4.47
N LEU A 168 -4.36 -7.44 -3.88
CA LEU A 168 -4.43 -6.86 -2.55
C LEU A 168 -4.01 -5.40 -2.60
N GLY A 169 -4.92 -4.49 -2.29
CA GLY A 169 -4.67 -3.07 -2.15
C GLY A 169 -4.71 -2.63 -0.71
N LEU A 170 -3.77 -1.79 -0.33
CA LEU A 170 -3.68 -1.20 1.00
C LEU A 170 -3.85 0.32 0.88
N ASP A 171 -4.88 0.85 1.53
CA ASP A 171 -5.15 2.28 1.60
C ASP A 171 -4.53 2.86 2.89
N ALA A 172 -3.28 3.31 2.79
CA ALA A 172 -2.55 4.01 3.84
C ALA A 172 -2.66 5.54 3.73
N THR A 173 -3.75 6.05 3.15
CA THR A 173 -4.02 7.49 3.09
C THR A 173 -4.70 7.99 4.35
N ASN A 174 -4.67 9.31 4.60
CA ASN A 174 -5.46 9.96 5.63
C ASN A 174 -6.95 9.69 5.43
N LYS A 175 -7.70 9.68 6.53
CA LYS A 175 -9.15 9.42 6.48
C LYS A 175 -9.92 10.72 6.63
N PHE A 176 -10.97 10.84 5.84
CA PHE A 176 -11.89 11.95 5.83
C PHE A 176 -13.15 11.63 6.64
N GLU A 177 -13.94 12.64 6.92
CA GLU A 177 -15.28 12.46 7.50
C GLU A 177 -16.10 11.46 6.66
N GLY A 178 -16.74 10.52 7.32
CA GLY A 178 -17.46 9.41 6.69
C GLY A 178 -16.64 8.12 6.48
N GLU A 179 -15.29 8.19 6.56
CA GLU A 179 -14.42 7.00 6.55
C GLU A 179 -14.10 6.50 7.96
N VAL A 180 -14.11 7.41 8.94
CA VAL A 180 -13.87 7.10 10.36
C VAL A 180 -14.90 7.81 11.25
N GLN A 181 -15.08 7.28 12.46
CA GLN A 181 -15.99 7.87 13.47
C GLN A 181 -15.27 8.77 14.46
N ARG A 182 -13.97 9.00 14.30
CA ARG A 182 -13.12 9.79 15.21
C ARG A 182 -12.41 10.90 14.43
N GLU A 183 -12.03 11.96 15.15
CA GLU A 183 -11.20 13.00 14.59
C GLU A 183 -9.87 12.41 14.10
N TRP A 184 -9.48 12.75 12.88
CA TRP A 184 -8.25 12.24 12.27
C TRP A 184 -7.06 13.11 12.68
N GLY A 185 -5.95 12.46 13.01
CA GLY A 185 -4.73 13.14 13.44
C GLY A 185 -4.01 13.83 12.27
N ILE A 186 -3.40 14.94 12.62
CA ILE A 186 -2.51 15.66 11.68
C ILE A 186 -1.08 15.25 11.97
N PRO A 187 -0.33 14.71 10.97
CA PRO A 187 1.06 14.36 11.15
C PRO A 187 1.91 15.57 11.59
N ILE A 188 2.71 15.38 12.63
CA ILE A 188 3.65 16.40 13.08
C ILE A 188 4.82 16.40 12.09
N LYS A 189 4.94 17.49 11.31
CA LYS A 189 6.06 17.71 10.40
C LYS A 189 7.15 18.52 11.10
N LYS A 190 8.39 18.03 10.98
CA LYS A 190 9.55 18.79 11.48
C LYS A 190 9.81 19.97 10.56
N ASP A 191 10.06 21.14 11.13
CA ASP A 191 10.53 22.30 10.37
C ASP A 191 11.90 22.02 9.75
N SER A 192 12.02 22.16 8.43
CA SER A 192 13.24 21.82 7.69
C SER A 192 14.43 22.71 8.08
N GLN A 193 14.20 23.97 8.46
CA GLN A 193 15.26 24.87 8.92
C GLN A 193 15.77 24.44 10.30
N LEU A 194 14.84 24.01 11.17
CA LEU A 194 15.20 23.48 12.49
C LEU A 194 16.00 22.17 12.37
N VAL A 195 15.58 21.27 11.46
CA VAL A 195 16.33 20.04 11.17
C VAL A 195 17.75 20.38 10.72
N ALA A 196 17.91 21.26 9.74
CA ALA A 196 19.22 21.68 9.25
C ALA A 196 20.11 22.31 10.36
N GLN A 197 19.51 23.09 11.28
CA GLN A 197 20.24 23.67 12.42
C GLN A 197 20.70 22.61 13.42
N VAL A 198 19.90 21.57 13.64
CA VAL A 198 20.25 20.46 14.54
C VAL A 198 21.36 19.63 13.88
N ASP A 199 21.22 19.28 12.63
CA ASP A 199 22.22 18.49 11.88
C ASP A 199 23.58 19.18 11.84
N ALA A 200 23.62 20.50 11.63
CA ALA A 200 24.86 21.29 11.67
C ALA A 200 25.55 21.29 13.05
N LYS A 201 24.82 20.96 14.12
CA LYS A 201 25.34 20.87 15.50
C LYS A 201 25.57 19.43 15.94
N TRP A 202 25.12 18.44 15.18
CA TRP A 202 25.07 17.04 15.61
C TRP A 202 26.42 16.50 16.09
N SER A 203 27.48 16.75 15.32
CA SER A 203 28.85 16.33 15.70
C SER A 203 29.37 16.96 17.00
N LYS A 204 28.77 18.09 17.44
CA LYS A 204 29.18 18.79 18.67
C LYS A 204 28.41 18.31 19.90
N LEU A 205 27.33 17.52 19.71
CA LEU A 205 26.49 17.04 20.79
C LEU A 205 27.09 15.83 21.53
N GLY A 206 28.16 15.21 21.01
CA GLY A 206 28.82 14.06 21.64
C GLY A 206 27.91 12.82 21.77
N ILE A 207 26.88 12.76 20.94
CA ILE A 207 25.92 11.65 20.88
C ILE A 207 26.37 10.73 19.75
N LEU A 208 27.33 9.88 20.03
CA LEU A 208 27.69 8.68 19.24
C LEU A 208 28.20 7.63 20.20
#